data_8066df1a71825c3a1f98b5fdc268c06b
#
_entry.id   8066df1a71825c3a1f98b5fdc268c06b
#
_cell.length_a   1.000
_cell.length_b   1.000
_cell.length_c   1.000
_cell.angle_alpha   90.00
_cell.angle_beta   90.00
_cell.angle_gamma   90.00
#
_symmetry.space_group_name_H-M   'P 1'
#
loop_
_entity.id
_entity.type
_entity.pdbx_description
1 polymer ?
#
loop_
_entity_poly.entity_id
_entity_poly.type
_entity_poly.pdbx_seq_one_letter_code
_entity_poly.pdbx_strand_id
1 'polypeptide(L)'
;MRYIKAIFRKLKFYLFFTIAIIAKKRRNDVWIISERGTDARDNAYFFSRWLSKNHPEIKVWYVIDHKSADYNKLGKNIRTVQTNSFKHYLIYCEAAIRISTHAWGGDIPIPDYYKNSLFRKFDKHKFVFLQHGITKDYQPGLKYPVIKPDIFVCSAKPEYEYVKASFGHPAGVVKYTGFARFDNLHKHTEKNQILIMPTFRKWLQGISLEDFLNSEYFVKWNEVLNNPELCSLLKANDLDLIFYPHYEMQKYVSCFKSQSQYIKIADFTHYDVQQLLM
;
A
#
# COMPACT_ATOMS: atom_id res chain seq x y z
N MET A 1 -12.66 13.12 -26.14
CA MET A 1 -12.20 11.76 -25.80
C MET A 1 -12.24 11.45 -24.29
N ARG A 2 -11.80 12.35 -23.39
CA ARG A 2 -11.80 12.15 -21.92
C ARG A 2 -13.20 11.99 -21.32
N TYR A 3 -14.19 12.80 -21.74
CA TYR A 3 -15.57 12.74 -21.28
C TYR A 3 -16.29 11.47 -21.71
N ILE A 4 -16.09 11.02 -22.95
CA ILE A 4 -16.69 9.77 -23.47
C ILE A 4 -16.24 8.57 -22.65
N LYS A 5 -14.91 8.47 -22.36
CA LYS A 5 -14.36 7.42 -21.50
C LYS A 5 -14.97 7.44 -20.08
N ALA A 6 -15.22 8.63 -19.52
CA ALA A 6 -15.84 8.77 -18.20
C ALA A 6 -17.30 8.30 -18.21
N ILE A 7 -18.08 8.62 -19.26
CA ILE A 7 -19.46 8.16 -19.40
C ILE A 7 -19.52 6.63 -19.53
N PHE A 8 -18.69 6.03 -20.39
CA PHE A 8 -18.64 4.56 -20.52
C PHE A 8 -18.24 3.89 -19.20
N ARG A 9 -17.31 4.47 -18.44
CA ARG A 9 -16.93 3.95 -17.13
C ARG A 9 -18.11 3.96 -16.14
N LYS A 10 -18.92 5.03 -16.15
CA LYS A 10 -20.13 5.14 -15.32
C LYS A 10 -21.17 4.12 -15.72
N LEU A 11 -21.48 4.01 -17.01
CA LEU A 11 -22.46 3.06 -17.53
C LEU A 11 -22.05 1.61 -17.18
N LYS A 12 -20.80 1.26 -17.41
CA LYS A 12 -20.23 -0.05 -17.02
C LYS A 12 -20.40 -0.31 -15.52
N PHE A 13 -20.11 0.70 -14.68
CA PHE A 13 -20.27 0.57 -13.24
C PHE A 13 -21.72 0.26 -12.86
N TYR A 14 -22.68 1.06 -13.29
CA TYR A 14 -24.08 0.85 -12.93
C TYR A 14 -24.60 -0.49 -13.43
N LEU A 15 -24.30 -0.86 -14.68
CA LEU A 15 -24.68 -2.14 -15.24
C LEU A 15 -24.11 -3.31 -14.43
N PHE A 16 -22.79 -3.34 -14.24
CA PHE A 16 -22.13 -4.45 -13.56
C PHE A 16 -22.56 -4.55 -12.10
N PHE A 17 -22.69 -3.42 -11.43
CA PHE A 17 -23.06 -3.38 -10.01
C PHE A 17 -24.51 -3.83 -9.80
N THR A 18 -25.44 -3.38 -10.64
CA THR A 18 -26.85 -3.81 -10.57
C THR A 18 -26.98 -5.31 -10.80
N ILE A 19 -26.33 -5.85 -11.85
CA ILE A 19 -26.35 -7.30 -12.09
C ILE A 19 -25.74 -8.05 -10.91
N ALA A 20 -24.61 -7.56 -10.37
CA ALA A 20 -23.93 -8.23 -9.26
C ALA A 20 -24.77 -8.24 -7.97
N ILE A 21 -25.46 -7.14 -7.64
CA ILE A 21 -26.39 -7.09 -6.49
C ILE A 21 -27.52 -8.10 -6.63
N ILE A 22 -28.08 -8.23 -7.82
CA ILE A 22 -29.18 -9.19 -8.06
C ILE A 22 -28.68 -10.64 -8.05
N ALA A 23 -27.52 -10.87 -8.66
CA ALA A 23 -26.96 -12.21 -8.85
C ALA A 23 -26.33 -12.83 -7.60
N LYS A 24 -25.89 -12.00 -6.64
CA LYS A 24 -25.09 -12.45 -5.51
C LYS A 24 -25.73 -12.17 -4.16
N LYS A 25 -25.74 -13.21 -3.32
CA LYS A 25 -26.03 -13.09 -1.88
C LYS A 25 -24.72 -13.05 -1.10
N ARG A 26 -24.69 -12.21 -0.07
CA ARG A 26 -23.53 -12.07 0.81
C ARG A 26 -23.27 -13.34 1.58
N ARG A 27 -21.99 -13.70 1.71
CA ARG A 27 -21.53 -14.94 2.35
C ARG A 27 -20.43 -14.64 3.35
N ASN A 28 -20.57 -15.16 4.56
CA ASN A 28 -19.60 -14.93 5.64
C ASN A 28 -18.24 -15.61 5.40
N ASP A 29 -18.19 -16.65 4.58
CA ASP A 29 -16.96 -17.35 4.19
C ASP A 29 -16.24 -16.72 2.99
N VAL A 30 -16.77 -15.63 2.39
CA VAL A 30 -16.16 -14.91 1.27
C VAL A 30 -15.66 -13.55 1.74
N TRP A 31 -14.36 -13.34 1.63
CA TRP A 31 -13.69 -12.11 1.99
C TRP A 31 -12.95 -11.53 0.78
N ILE A 32 -12.94 -10.21 0.67
CA ILE A 32 -12.21 -9.48 -0.37
C ILE A 32 -11.13 -8.65 0.27
N ILE A 33 -9.92 -8.73 -0.28
CA ILE A 33 -8.74 -8.03 0.25
C ILE A 33 -7.98 -7.33 -0.86
N SER A 34 -7.42 -6.16 -0.57
CA SER A 34 -6.58 -5.44 -1.53
C SER A 34 -5.68 -4.42 -0.84
N GLU A 35 -4.67 -3.98 -1.56
CA GLU A 35 -3.94 -2.74 -1.33
C GLU A 35 -4.52 -1.65 -2.22
N ARG A 36 -3.75 -1.16 -3.21
CA ARG A 36 -4.25 -0.16 -4.19
C ARG A 36 -4.97 -0.78 -5.39
N GLY A 37 -4.98 -2.11 -5.48
CA GLY A 37 -5.42 -2.85 -6.65
C GLY A 37 -4.33 -3.08 -7.69
N THR A 38 -3.12 -2.61 -7.41
CA THR A 38 -1.91 -2.81 -8.23
C THR A 38 -0.76 -3.40 -7.44
N ASP A 39 -0.84 -3.44 -6.12
CA ASP A 39 0.27 -3.79 -5.25
C ASP A 39 -0.02 -5.07 -4.45
N ALA A 40 1.02 -5.84 -4.15
CA ALA A 40 1.02 -6.98 -3.24
C ALA A 40 2.36 -7.01 -2.50
N ARG A 41 2.51 -6.09 -1.54
CA ARG A 41 3.78 -5.89 -0.80
C ARG A 41 3.60 -5.29 0.59
N ASP A 42 2.36 -5.12 1.06
CA ASP A 42 2.06 -4.49 2.33
C ASP A 42 1.18 -5.42 3.19
N ASN A 43 0.58 -4.90 4.26
CA ASN A 43 -0.18 -5.65 5.25
C ASN A 43 -1.25 -6.57 4.65
N ALA A 44 -1.94 -6.16 3.58
CA ALA A 44 -2.94 -6.99 2.93
C ALA A 44 -2.32 -8.24 2.28
N TYR A 45 -1.16 -8.11 1.66
CA TYR A 45 -0.41 -9.23 1.08
C TYR A 45 -0.02 -10.25 2.15
N PHE A 46 0.62 -9.83 3.24
CA PHE A 46 1.06 -10.73 4.30
C PHE A 46 -0.12 -11.37 5.03
N PHE A 47 -1.17 -10.59 5.29
CA PHE A 47 -2.38 -11.10 5.91
C PHE A 47 -3.12 -12.11 5.03
N SER A 48 -3.20 -11.88 3.72
CA SER A 48 -3.81 -12.82 2.78
C SER A 48 -3.07 -14.16 2.72
N ARG A 49 -1.74 -14.13 2.76
CA ARG A 49 -0.91 -15.35 2.83
C ARG A 49 -1.16 -16.12 4.11
N TRP A 50 -1.22 -15.42 5.24
CA TRP A 50 -1.51 -16.04 6.53
C TRP A 50 -2.91 -16.67 6.53
N LEU A 51 -3.93 -15.95 6.07
CA LEU A 51 -5.31 -16.46 5.96
C LEU A 51 -5.38 -17.71 5.07
N SER A 52 -4.78 -17.66 3.88
CA SER A 52 -4.83 -18.81 2.95
C SER A 52 -4.15 -20.06 3.51
N LYS A 53 -3.19 -19.91 4.41
CA LYS A 53 -2.48 -21.01 5.05
C LYS A 53 -3.24 -21.57 6.27
N ASN A 54 -3.76 -20.68 7.13
CA ASN A 54 -4.27 -21.03 8.45
C ASN A 54 -5.81 -21.14 8.50
N HIS A 55 -6.51 -20.55 7.51
CA HIS A 55 -7.96 -20.50 7.40
C HIS A 55 -8.44 -20.83 5.99
N PRO A 56 -8.16 -22.05 5.47
CA PRO A 56 -8.53 -22.45 4.11
C PRO A 56 -10.04 -22.49 3.86
N GLU A 57 -10.85 -22.57 4.93
CA GLU A 57 -12.31 -22.49 4.90
C GLU A 57 -12.81 -21.10 4.43
N ILE A 58 -12.00 -20.05 4.62
CA ILE A 58 -12.33 -18.70 4.18
C ILE A 58 -11.90 -18.51 2.72
N LYS A 59 -12.83 -18.11 1.88
CA LYS A 59 -12.57 -17.79 0.47
C LYS A 59 -12.07 -16.36 0.33
N VAL A 60 -10.77 -16.18 0.53
CA VAL A 60 -10.11 -14.88 0.37
C VAL A 60 -9.85 -14.61 -1.11
N TRP A 61 -10.32 -13.47 -1.61
CA TRP A 61 -10.03 -12.97 -2.95
C TRP A 61 -9.16 -11.72 -2.89
N TYR A 62 -7.96 -11.82 -3.44
CA TYR A 62 -7.05 -10.68 -3.56
C TYR A 62 -7.31 -9.93 -4.87
N VAL A 63 -7.70 -8.65 -4.75
CA VAL A 63 -7.95 -7.80 -5.92
C VAL A 63 -6.65 -7.15 -6.38
N ILE A 64 -6.26 -7.44 -7.61
CA ILE A 64 -5.03 -6.91 -8.21
C ILE A 64 -5.16 -6.80 -9.72
N ASP A 65 -4.50 -5.83 -10.32
CA ASP A 65 -4.31 -5.78 -11.77
C ASP A 65 -3.35 -6.91 -12.19
N HIS A 66 -3.82 -7.80 -13.07
CA HIS A 66 -3.01 -8.92 -13.57
C HIS A 66 -1.79 -8.48 -14.38
N LYS A 67 -1.72 -7.20 -14.77
CA LYS A 67 -0.55 -6.60 -15.41
C LYS A 67 0.46 -6.03 -14.39
N SER A 68 0.13 -6.04 -13.12
CA SER A 68 1.03 -5.57 -12.07
C SER A 68 2.28 -6.44 -11.97
N ALA A 69 3.43 -5.82 -11.73
CA ALA A 69 4.67 -6.52 -11.42
C ALA A 69 4.55 -7.40 -10.16
N ASP A 70 3.66 -7.05 -9.24
CA ASP A 70 3.44 -7.80 -8.00
C ASP A 70 2.47 -8.99 -8.16
N TYR A 71 1.80 -9.12 -9.31
CA TYR A 71 0.82 -10.19 -9.51
C TYR A 71 1.40 -11.59 -9.24
N ASN A 72 2.60 -11.84 -9.73
CA ASN A 72 3.26 -13.14 -9.59
C ASN A 72 3.68 -13.47 -8.15
N LYS A 73 3.81 -12.47 -7.27
CA LYS A 73 4.14 -12.67 -5.84
C LYS A 73 3.04 -13.40 -5.07
N LEU A 74 1.78 -13.30 -5.52
CA LEU A 74 0.64 -13.94 -4.88
C LEU A 74 0.65 -15.47 -5.03
N GLY A 75 1.34 -15.98 -6.07
CA GLY A 75 1.44 -17.42 -6.30
C GLY A 75 0.08 -18.08 -6.59
N LYS A 76 0.06 -19.42 -6.61
CA LYS A 76 -1.15 -20.20 -6.90
C LYS A 76 -2.09 -20.39 -5.72
N ASN A 77 -1.62 -20.14 -4.51
CA ASN A 77 -2.36 -20.41 -3.28
C ASN A 77 -3.34 -19.29 -2.89
N ILE A 78 -3.19 -18.11 -3.46
CA ILE A 78 -4.08 -16.97 -3.21
C ILE A 78 -4.99 -16.79 -4.42
N ARG A 79 -6.32 -16.84 -4.19
CA ARG A 79 -7.29 -16.55 -5.25
C ARG A 79 -7.19 -15.07 -5.62
N THR A 80 -6.97 -14.79 -6.90
CA THR A 80 -6.87 -13.43 -7.41
C THR A 80 -8.06 -13.06 -8.27
N VAL A 81 -8.38 -11.78 -8.32
CA VAL A 81 -9.38 -11.23 -9.24
C VAL A 81 -8.85 -9.93 -9.85
N GLN A 82 -9.03 -9.80 -11.17
CA GLN A 82 -8.66 -8.61 -11.90
C GLN A 82 -9.46 -7.40 -11.42
N THR A 83 -8.77 -6.33 -11.04
CA THR A 83 -9.40 -5.08 -10.61
C THR A 83 -10.37 -4.55 -11.68
N ASN A 84 -11.51 -4.03 -11.23
CA ASN A 84 -12.58 -3.46 -12.08
C ASN A 84 -13.14 -4.40 -13.18
N SER A 85 -12.89 -5.72 -13.07
CA SER A 85 -13.56 -6.73 -13.93
C SER A 85 -15.00 -6.99 -13.45
N PHE A 86 -15.84 -7.59 -14.30
CA PHE A 86 -17.18 -8.01 -13.87
C PHE A 86 -17.13 -8.99 -12.69
N LYS A 87 -16.16 -9.92 -12.71
CA LYS A 87 -15.93 -10.85 -11.61
C LYS A 87 -15.60 -10.12 -10.29
N HIS A 88 -14.86 -9.00 -10.34
CA HIS A 88 -14.61 -8.18 -9.15
C HIS A 88 -15.92 -7.66 -8.53
N TYR A 89 -16.86 -7.16 -9.33
CA TYR A 89 -18.18 -6.72 -8.85
C TYR A 89 -18.97 -7.85 -8.22
N LEU A 90 -18.98 -9.04 -8.84
CA LEU A 90 -19.66 -10.21 -8.28
C LEU A 90 -19.09 -10.62 -6.93
N ILE A 91 -17.76 -10.70 -6.80
CA ILE A 91 -17.09 -11.05 -5.56
C ILE A 91 -17.31 -9.96 -4.51
N TYR A 92 -17.24 -8.68 -4.89
CA TYR A 92 -17.52 -7.58 -3.98
C TYR A 92 -18.93 -7.68 -3.38
N CYS A 93 -19.94 -7.98 -4.18
CA CYS A 93 -21.32 -8.14 -3.70
C CYS A 93 -21.51 -9.42 -2.85
N GLU A 94 -20.75 -10.48 -3.14
CA GLU A 94 -20.78 -11.76 -2.40
C GLU A 94 -20.05 -11.70 -1.06
N ALA A 95 -18.96 -10.92 -0.97
CA ALA A 95 -18.14 -10.84 0.22
C ALA A 95 -18.90 -10.24 1.42
N ALA A 96 -18.73 -10.79 2.60
CA ALA A 96 -19.21 -10.21 3.84
C ALA A 96 -18.19 -9.23 4.44
N ILE A 97 -16.91 -9.51 4.25
CA ILE A 97 -15.81 -8.71 4.81
C ILE A 97 -14.96 -8.17 3.68
N ARG A 98 -14.70 -6.89 3.73
CA ARG A 98 -13.68 -6.24 2.90
C ARG A 98 -12.53 -5.75 3.77
N ILE A 99 -11.33 -5.96 3.27
CA ILE A 99 -10.08 -5.68 3.96
C ILE A 99 -9.20 -4.85 3.06
N SER A 100 -8.69 -3.73 3.55
CA SER A 100 -7.81 -2.89 2.74
C SER A 100 -6.74 -2.20 3.57
N THR A 101 -5.58 -1.97 2.96
CA THR A 101 -4.52 -1.12 3.51
C THR A 101 -4.77 0.36 3.26
N HIS A 102 -5.69 0.70 2.37
CA HIS A 102 -6.06 2.06 2.01
C HIS A 102 -7.54 2.30 2.28
N ALA A 103 -7.88 3.49 2.77
CA ALA A 103 -9.26 3.85 3.07
C ALA A 103 -10.19 3.72 1.85
N TRP A 104 -9.63 3.94 0.66
CA TRP A 104 -10.27 3.82 -0.65
C TRP A 104 -9.41 2.91 -1.53
N GLY A 105 -9.26 1.67 -1.12
CA GLY A 105 -8.37 0.69 -1.76
C GLY A 105 -8.96 0.02 -2.99
N GLY A 106 -8.17 -0.85 -3.60
CA GLY A 106 -8.55 -1.62 -4.78
C GLY A 106 -9.62 -2.68 -4.54
N ASP A 107 -9.97 -2.95 -3.27
CA ASP A 107 -11.07 -3.83 -2.86
C ASP A 107 -12.43 -3.33 -3.36
N ILE A 108 -12.58 -2.03 -3.57
CA ILE A 108 -13.82 -1.41 -4.06
C ILE A 108 -13.73 -1.25 -5.58
N PRO A 109 -14.68 -1.83 -6.35
CA PRO A 109 -14.77 -1.55 -7.79
C PRO A 109 -15.07 -0.08 -8.04
N ILE A 110 -14.16 0.61 -8.72
CA ILE A 110 -14.28 2.05 -9.05
C ILE A 110 -14.45 2.92 -7.78
N PRO A 111 -13.39 3.15 -7.02
CA PRO A 111 -13.42 3.85 -5.72
C PRO A 111 -14.06 5.25 -5.77
N ASP A 112 -13.96 5.96 -6.89
CA ASP A 112 -14.56 7.30 -7.05
C ASP A 112 -16.09 7.31 -6.83
N TYR A 113 -16.78 6.20 -7.15
CA TYR A 113 -18.21 6.09 -6.96
C TYR A 113 -18.59 5.70 -5.54
N TYR A 114 -17.67 5.13 -4.77
CA TYR A 114 -17.91 4.84 -3.35
C TYR A 114 -18.25 6.09 -2.54
N LYS A 115 -17.77 7.25 -2.96
CA LYS A 115 -18.12 8.54 -2.37
C LYS A 115 -19.58 8.93 -2.63
N ASN A 116 -20.25 8.28 -3.59
CA ASN A 116 -21.65 8.50 -3.88
C ASN A 116 -22.54 7.97 -2.77
N SER A 117 -23.45 8.80 -2.26
CA SER A 117 -24.36 8.46 -1.16
C SER A 117 -25.24 7.24 -1.44
N LEU A 118 -25.67 7.08 -2.71
CA LEU A 118 -26.49 5.95 -3.14
C LEU A 118 -25.72 4.64 -3.04
N PHE A 119 -24.48 4.60 -3.57
CA PHE A 119 -23.63 3.42 -3.48
C PHE A 119 -23.34 3.02 -2.02
N ARG A 120 -23.05 4.01 -1.16
CA ARG A 120 -22.80 3.78 0.26
C ARG A 120 -23.96 3.15 1.03
N LYS A 121 -25.22 3.35 0.57
CA LYS A 121 -26.39 2.70 1.17
C LYS A 121 -26.41 1.19 0.92
N PHE A 122 -25.80 0.72 -0.17
CA PHE A 122 -25.70 -0.71 -0.52
C PHE A 122 -24.44 -1.36 0.06
N ASP A 123 -23.43 -0.58 0.43
CA ASP A 123 -22.22 -1.11 1.06
C ASP A 123 -22.50 -1.45 2.52
N LYS A 124 -22.70 -2.74 2.78
CA LYS A 124 -22.95 -3.31 4.12
C LYS A 124 -21.85 -4.27 4.54
N HIS A 125 -20.66 -4.16 3.94
CA HIS A 125 -19.54 -4.98 4.36
C HIS A 125 -19.07 -4.60 5.76
N LYS A 126 -18.55 -5.60 6.49
CA LYS A 126 -17.63 -5.34 7.57
C LYS A 126 -16.31 -4.85 6.96
N PHE A 127 -15.84 -3.69 7.38
CA PHE A 127 -14.64 -3.09 6.86
C PHE A 127 -13.48 -3.17 7.84
N VAL A 128 -12.41 -3.87 7.45
CA VAL A 128 -11.14 -3.94 8.19
C VAL A 128 -10.12 -3.05 7.48
N PHE A 129 -9.69 -2.01 8.14
CA PHE A 129 -8.67 -1.09 7.65
C PHE A 129 -7.31 -1.45 8.27
N LEU A 130 -6.44 -2.10 7.49
CA LEU A 130 -5.14 -2.60 7.95
C LEU A 130 -4.06 -1.53 8.00
N GLN A 131 -4.30 -0.37 7.41
CA GLN A 131 -3.30 0.67 7.16
C GLN A 131 -2.09 0.21 6.32
N HIS A 132 -1.30 1.16 5.88
CA HIS A 132 -0.07 0.97 5.11
C HIS A 132 1.15 1.66 5.74
N GLY A 133 0.96 2.35 6.86
CA GLY A 133 2.01 3.03 7.60
C GLY A 133 1.48 3.57 8.93
N ILE A 134 2.40 3.88 9.84
CA ILE A 134 2.07 4.44 11.16
C ILE A 134 1.54 5.87 10.96
N THR A 135 0.36 6.14 11.51
CA THR A 135 -0.26 7.46 11.49
C THR A 135 0.33 8.32 12.60
N LYS A 136 1.29 9.17 12.26
CA LYS A 136 1.94 10.10 13.16
C LYS A 136 1.25 11.47 13.18
N ASP A 137 0.79 11.94 12.02
CA ASP A 137 0.26 13.26 11.82
C ASP A 137 -1.26 13.25 11.61
N TYR A 138 -1.88 14.43 11.73
CA TYR A 138 -3.30 14.58 11.50
C TYR A 138 -3.70 14.25 10.06
N GLN A 139 -4.55 13.23 9.91
CA GLN A 139 -5.05 12.74 8.63
C GLN A 139 -6.57 12.89 8.56
N PRO A 140 -7.11 14.01 8.04
CA PRO A 140 -8.55 14.26 8.02
C PRO A 140 -9.33 13.20 7.24
N GLY A 141 -8.71 12.59 6.22
CA GLY A 141 -9.30 11.51 5.42
C GLY A 141 -9.52 10.19 6.18
N LEU A 142 -8.88 10.01 7.34
CA LEU A 142 -8.99 8.80 8.17
C LEU A 142 -9.92 8.97 9.38
N LYS A 143 -10.51 10.15 9.55
CA LYS A 143 -11.43 10.41 10.69
C LYS A 143 -12.81 9.81 10.46
N TYR A 144 -13.50 9.52 11.57
CA TYR A 144 -14.92 9.27 11.55
C TYR A 144 -15.69 10.61 11.38
N PRO A 145 -16.72 10.70 10.54
CA PRO A 145 -17.33 9.65 9.73
C PRO A 145 -16.84 9.60 8.27
N VAL A 146 -15.67 10.18 7.95
CA VAL A 146 -15.12 10.14 6.56
C VAL A 146 -14.89 8.70 6.13
N ILE A 147 -14.22 7.91 6.99
CA ILE A 147 -14.20 6.45 6.89
C ILE A 147 -14.92 5.84 8.09
N LYS A 148 -15.51 4.67 7.91
CA LYS A 148 -16.27 3.94 8.92
C LYS A 148 -15.83 2.48 8.97
N PRO A 149 -14.59 2.19 9.41
CA PRO A 149 -14.16 0.82 9.56
C PRO A 149 -14.83 0.20 10.80
N ASP A 150 -15.06 -1.11 10.76
CA ASP A 150 -15.38 -1.91 11.94
C ASP A 150 -14.12 -2.21 12.76
N ILE A 151 -12.97 -2.29 12.10
CA ILE A 151 -11.64 -2.42 12.72
C ILE A 151 -10.67 -1.47 12.02
N PHE A 152 -10.02 -0.63 12.81
CA PHE A 152 -8.92 0.24 12.42
C PHE A 152 -7.65 -0.26 13.11
N VAL A 153 -6.73 -0.83 12.35
CA VAL A 153 -5.49 -1.41 12.87
C VAL A 153 -4.44 -0.33 13.11
N CYS A 154 -3.83 -0.34 14.28
CA CYS A 154 -2.64 0.44 14.64
C CYS A 154 -1.50 -0.51 15.00
N SER A 155 -0.27 -0.12 14.66
CA SER A 155 0.91 -0.95 14.87
C SER A 155 1.81 -0.51 16.03
N ALA A 156 1.68 0.72 16.48
CA ALA A 156 2.45 1.29 17.58
C ALA A 156 1.53 1.83 18.66
N LYS A 157 1.95 1.70 19.93
CA LYS A 157 1.15 2.18 21.06
C LYS A 157 0.88 3.69 20.99
N PRO A 158 1.85 4.56 20.69
CA PRO A 158 1.58 6.01 20.54
C PRO A 158 0.59 6.31 19.41
N GLU A 159 0.65 5.59 18.29
CA GLU A 159 -0.32 5.71 17.20
C GLU A 159 -1.73 5.34 17.66
N TYR A 160 -1.87 4.20 18.35
CA TYR A 160 -3.15 3.74 18.86
C TYR A 160 -3.81 4.77 19.79
N GLU A 161 -3.03 5.29 20.75
CA GLU A 161 -3.53 6.31 21.69
C GLU A 161 -3.95 7.59 20.94
N TYR A 162 -3.13 8.05 19.99
CA TYR A 162 -3.42 9.23 19.19
C TYR A 162 -4.66 9.07 18.32
N VAL A 163 -4.79 7.98 17.57
CA VAL A 163 -5.94 7.72 16.69
C VAL A 163 -7.21 7.56 17.51
N LYS A 164 -7.15 6.80 18.61
CA LYS A 164 -8.27 6.59 19.53
C LYS A 164 -8.80 7.91 20.12
N ALA A 165 -7.90 8.82 20.51
CA ALA A 165 -8.27 10.09 21.11
C ALA A 165 -8.74 11.15 20.11
N SER A 166 -8.16 11.16 18.88
CA SER A 166 -8.25 12.32 18.00
C SER A 166 -9.06 12.11 16.72
N PHE A 167 -9.35 10.84 16.32
CA PHE A 167 -9.98 10.54 15.02
C PHE A 167 -11.50 10.30 15.14
N GLY A 168 -12.07 10.27 16.36
CA GLY A 168 -13.51 10.20 16.59
C GLY A 168 -14.16 8.84 16.25
N HIS A 169 -13.39 7.77 16.07
CA HIS A 169 -13.94 6.43 15.86
C HIS A 169 -14.68 5.93 17.12
N PRO A 170 -15.77 5.15 16.95
CA PRO A 170 -16.48 4.55 18.08
C PRO A 170 -15.55 3.68 18.94
N ALA A 171 -15.94 3.52 20.22
CA ALA A 171 -15.19 2.66 21.14
C ALA A 171 -15.05 1.23 20.58
N GLY A 172 -13.86 0.65 20.71
CA GLY A 172 -13.57 -0.70 20.24
C GLY A 172 -13.24 -0.85 18.75
N VAL A 173 -13.37 0.20 17.94
CA VAL A 173 -13.01 0.17 16.51
C VAL A 173 -11.48 0.19 16.31
N VAL A 174 -10.79 1.09 17.01
CA VAL A 174 -9.32 1.19 16.91
C VAL A 174 -8.70 0.05 17.71
N LYS A 175 -7.79 -0.68 17.07
CA LYS A 175 -7.12 -1.86 17.65
C LYS A 175 -5.61 -1.72 17.55
N TYR A 176 -4.91 -2.02 18.63
CA TYR A 176 -3.46 -2.15 18.67
C TYR A 176 -3.07 -3.61 18.50
N THR A 177 -2.74 -4.03 17.27
CA THR A 177 -2.45 -5.42 16.90
C THR A 177 -1.07 -5.61 16.29
N GLY A 178 -0.39 -4.54 15.91
CA GLY A 178 0.76 -4.63 15.01
C GLY A 178 0.33 -4.70 13.54
N PHE A 179 1.30 -4.62 12.63
CA PHE A 179 1.10 -4.80 11.20
C PHE A 179 1.52 -6.20 10.77
N ALA A 180 0.70 -6.84 9.93
CA ALA A 180 0.95 -8.21 9.45
C ALA A 180 2.31 -8.36 8.75
N ARG A 181 2.82 -7.31 8.09
CA ARG A 181 4.13 -7.32 7.45
C ARG A 181 5.31 -7.41 8.45
N PHE A 182 5.10 -7.02 9.71
CA PHE A 182 6.16 -7.07 10.72
C PHE A 182 6.53 -8.49 11.15
N ASP A 183 5.65 -9.47 10.93
CA ASP A 183 5.92 -10.88 11.24
C ASP A 183 7.13 -11.46 10.48
N ASN A 184 7.54 -10.80 9.41
CA ASN A 184 8.70 -11.23 8.64
C ASN A 184 10.01 -10.54 9.04
N LEU A 185 9.98 -9.45 9.81
CA LEU A 185 11.18 -8.69 10.18
C LEU A 185 12.16 -9.49 11.07
N HIS A 186 11.68 -10.55 11.72
CA HIS A 186 12.50 -11.35 12.66
C HIS A 186 13.06 -12.64 12.06
N LYS A 187 12.90 -12.87 10.76
CA LYS A 187 13.23 -14.17 10.12
C LYS A 187 14.50 -14.11 9.25
N HIS A 188 15.24 -13.03 9.32
CA HIS A 188 16.36 -12.80 8.41
C HIS A 188 17.66 -12.66 9.17
N THR A 189 18.75 -13.09 8.53
CA THR A 189 20.10 -12.85 8.99
C THR A 189 20.45 -11.39 8.69
N GLU A 190 20.97 -10.69 9.69
CA GLU A 190 21.48 -9.33 9.51
C GLU A 190 22.57 -9.31 8.43
N LYS A 191 22.55 -8.28 7.60
CA LYS A 191 23.54 -8.04 6.55
C LYS A 191 24.42 -6.86 6.98
N ASN A 192 25.68 -6.88 6.56
CA ASN A 192 26.58 -5.75 6.73
C ASN A 192 26.20 -4.59 5.80
N GLN A 193 24.99 -4.01 6.00
CA GLN A 193 24.49 -2.96 5.16
C GLN A 193 23.79 -1.86 5.96
N ILE A 194 23.90 -0.64 5.45
CA ILE A 194 23.16 0.54 5.91
C ILE A 194 22.14 0.89 4.84
N LEU A 195 20.87 0.95 5.19
CA LEU A 195 19.80 1.37 4.28
C LEU A 195 19.41 2.83 4.55
N ILE A 196 19.59 3.69 3.57
CA ILE A 196 19.14 5.08 3.62
C ILE A 196 17.92 5.27 2.72
N MET A 197 16.77 5.57 3.34
CA MET A 197 15.50 5.82 2.65
C MET A 197 15.00 7.24 2.95
N PRO A 198 15.49 8.26 2.25
CA PRO A 198 15.11 9.63 2.54
C PRO A 198 13.66 9.91 2.16
N THR A 199 12.93 10.59 3.05
CA THR A 199 11.57 11.04 2.79
C THR A 199 11.55 12.06 1.66
N PHE A 200 10.60 11.95 0.74
CA PHE A 200 10.41 12.95 -0.31
C PHE A 200 9.97 14.31 0.26
N ARG A 201 10.17 15.34 -0.54
CA ARG A 201 9.69 16.71 -0.22
C ARG A 201 8.53 17.05 -1.15
N LYS A 202 7.40 17.44 -0.59
CA LYS A 202 6.17 17.71 -1.35
C LYS A 202 6.37 18.75 -2.45
N TRP A 203 7.22 19.75 -2.22
CA TRP A 203 7.54 20.81 -3.19
C TRP A 203 8.41 20.36 -4.36
N LEU A 204 9.00 19.14 -4.29
CA LEU A 204 9.73 18.54 -5.39
C LEU A 204 8.84 17.65 -6.28
N GLN A 205 7.55 17.57 -5.98
CA GLN A 205 6.61 16.77 -6.75
C GLN A 205 6.27 17.48 -8.07
N GLY A 206 6.52 16.82 -9.20
CA GLY A 206 6.14 17.34 -10.51
C GLY A 206 7.05 18.44 -11.10
N ILE A 207 8.17 18.78 -10.45
CA ILE A 207 9.13 19.75 -10.98
C ILE A 207 9.92 19.21 -12.17
N SER A 208 10.58 20.10 -12.92
CA SER A 208 11.48 19.75 -14.01
C SER A 208 12.72 19.00 -13.51
N LEU A 209 13.45 18.35 -14.42
CA LEU A 209 14.73 17.72 -14.09
C LEU A 209 15.77 18.79 -13.67
N GLU A 210 15.79 19.91 -14.34
CA GLU A 210 16.70 21.02 -14.04
C GLU A 210 16.48 21.58 -12.64
N ASP A 211 15.22 21.86 -12.28
CA ASP A 211 14.86 22.33 -10.93
C ASP A 211 15.21 21.29 -9.85
N PHE A 212 15.06 19.99 -10.17
CA PHE A 212 15.44 18.95 -9.24
C PHE A 212 16.95 18.93 -9.00
N LEU A 213 17.76 18.99 -10.05
CA LEU A 213 19.23 18.99 -9.96
C LEU A 213 19.76 20.20 -9.19
N ASN A 214 19.07 21.34 -9.25
CA ASN A 214 19.40 22.56 -8.52
C ASN A 214 18.81 22.59 -7.11
N SER A 215 17.98 21.60 -6.73
CA SER A 215 17.37 21.57 -5.40
C SER A 215 18.38 21.24 -4.30
N GLU A 216 18.21 21.87 -3.13
CA GLU A 216 18.99 21.55 -1.94
C GLU A 216 18.90 20.05 -1.59
N TYR A 217 17.73 19.42 -1.81
CA TYR A 217 17.56 18.00 -1.59
C TYR A 217 18.52 17.14 -2.41
N PHE A 218 18.60 17.40 -3.72
CA PHE A 218 19.52 16.66 -4.59
C PHE A 218 20.98 16.94 -4.24
N VAL A 219 21.34 18.23 -4.12
CA VAL A 219 22.72 18.66 -3.82
C VAL A 219 23.21 18.01 -2.53
N LYS A 220 22.43 18.09 -1.45
CA LYS A 220 22.85 17.55 -0.15
C LYS A 220 22.95 16.01 -0.16
N TRP A 221 22.02 15.30 -0.76
CA TRP A 221 22.14 13.85 -0.85
C TRP A 221 23.30 13.42 -1.75
N ASN A 222 23.55 14.14 -2.86
CA ASN A 222 24.69 13.86 -3.73
C ASN A 222 26.03 14.13 -3.03
N GLU A 223 26.12 15.17 -2.20
CA GLU A 223 27.27 15.44 -1.32
C GLU A 223 27.50 14.28 -0.35
N VAL A 224 26.47 13.79 0.33
CA VAL A 224 26.57 12.65 1.26
C VAL A 224 27.06 11.39 0.54
N LEU A 225 26.47 11.08 -0.63
CA LEU A 225 26.83 9.85 -1.38
C LEU A 225 28.26 9.88 -1.97
N ASN A 226 28.88 11.05 -2.01
CA ASN A 226 30.26 11.23 -2.50
C ASN A 226 31.21 11.78 -1.42
N ASN A 227 30.78 11.73 -0.15
CA ASN A 227 31.62 12.20 0.95
C ASN A 227 32.79 11.23 1.17
N PRO A 228 34.07 11.70 1.11
CA PRO A 228 35.24 10.84 1.23
C PRO A 228 35.36 10.14 2.61
N GLU A 229 34.94 10.83 3.67
CA GLU A 229 34.98 10.29 5.03
C GLU A 229 33.97 9.13 5.17
N LEU A 230 32.73 9.32 4.69
CA LEU A 230 31.74 8.26 4.64
C LEU A 230 32.23 7.04 3.84
N CYS A 231 32.80 7.27 2.65
CA CYS A 231 33.34 6.18 1.83
C CYS A 231 34.47 5.43 2.54
N SER A 232 35.35 6.14 3.27
CA SER A 232 36.43 5.55 4.05
C SER A 232 35.91 4.72 5.23
N LEU A 233 34.88 5.20 5.93
CA LEU A 233 34.23 4.49 7.03
C LEU A 233 33.54 3.21 6.57
N LEU A 234 32.80 3.27 5.43
CA LEU A 234 32.17 2.09 4.85
C LEU A 234 33.21 1.02 4.50
N LYS A 235 34.29 1.42 3.84
CA LYS A 235 35.40 0.53 3.49
C LYS A 235 36.07 -0.08 4.73
N ALA A 236 36.36 0.73 5.75
CA ALA A 236 37.04 0.28 6.95
C ALA A 236 36.23 -0.73 7.77
N ASN A 237 34.90 -0.67 7.68
CA ASN A 237 33.99 -1.54 8.42
C ASN A 237 33.34 -2.63 7.58
N ASP A 238 33.73 -2.79 6.32
CA ASP A 238 33.14 -3.74 5.35
C ASP A 238 31.61 -3.62 5.27
N LEU A 239 31.12 -2.39 5.14
CA LEU A 239 29.69 -2.06 5.10
C LEU A 239 29.28 -1.57 3.72
N ASP A 240 28.19 -2.13 3.20
CA ASP A 240 27.50 -1.58 2.04
C ASP A 240 26.48 -0.50 2.47
N LEU A 241 26.40 0.59 1.75
CA LEU A 241 25.34 1.58 1.88
C LEU A 241 24.41 1.48 0.69
N ILE A 242 23.11 1.27 0.95
CA ILE A 242 22.07 1.23 -0.05
C ILE A 242 21.25 2.50 0.07
N PHE A 243 21.28 3.34 -0.96
CA PHE A 243 20.47 4.54 -1.05
C PHE A 243 19.22 4.26 -1.87
N TYR A 244 18.07 4.21 -1.20
CA TYR A 244 16.77 3.93 -1.80
C TYR A 244 15.83 5.12 -1.61
N PRO A 245 15.78 6.09 -2.54
CA PRO A 245 14.91 7.25 -2.41
C PRO A 245 13.43 6.87 -2.49
N HIS A 246 12.59 7.66 -1.80
CA HIS A 246 11.14 7.47 -1.77
C HIS A 246 10.54 7.33 -3.17
N TYR A 247 9.45 6.57 -3.31
CA TYR A 247 8.77 6.30 -4.59
C TYR A 247 8.56 7.55 -5.45
N GLU A 248 8.12 8.67 -4.86
CA GLU A 248 7.94 9.95 -5.57
C GLU A 248 9.24 10.52 -6.18
N MET A 249 10.40 10.10 -5.65
CA MET A 249 11.73 10.54 -6.13
C MET A 249 12.39 9.54 -7.08
N GLN A 250 11.78 8.38 -7.27
CA GLN A 250 12.35 7.31 -8.11
C GLN A 250 12.54 7.72 -9.57
N LYS A 251 11.72 8.64 -10.10
CA LYS A 251 11.91 9.20 -11.46
C LYS A 251 13.24 9.95 -11.64
N TYR A 252 13.86 10.36 -10.54
CA TYR A 252 15.16 11.05 -10.53
C TYR A 252 16.31 10.16 -10.02
N VAL A 253 16.05 8.89 -9.74
CA VAL A 253 17.04 7.99 -9.12
C VAL A 253 18.34 7.90 -9.94
N SER A 254 18.25 7.93 -11.26
CA SER A 254 19.40 7.88 -12.16
C SER A 254 20.32 9.11 -12.10
N CYS A 255 19.85 10.20 -11.47
CA CYS A 255 20.67 11.41 -11.27
C CYS A 255 21.66 11.23 -10.12
N PHE A 256 21.34 10.42 -9.12
CA PHE A 256 22.26 10.13 -8.03
C PHE A 256 23.36 9.17 -8.49
N LYS A 257 24.57 9.48 -8.13
CA LYS A 257 25.74 8.65 -8.47
C LYS A 257 26.71 8.65 -7.31
N SER A 258 27.42 7.54 -7.14
CA SER A 258 28.57 7.46 -6.26
C SER A 258 29.73 6.78 -7.00
N GLN A 259 30.94 7.22 -6.71
CA GLN A 259 32.16 6.58 -7.20
C GLN A 259 32.64 5.43 -6.29
N SER A 260 32.04 5.31 -5.10
CA SER A 260 32.36 4.25 -4.14
C SER A 260 31.67 2.96 -4.51
N GLN A 261 32.43 1.86 -4.56
CA GLN A 261 31.87 0.51 -4.74
C GLN A 261 30.99 0.05 -3.57
N TYR A 262 31.14 0.68 -2.40
CA TYR A 262 30.37 0.39 -1.18
C TYR A 262 29.02 1.13 -1.13
N ILE A 263 28.73 2.01 -2.12
CA ILE A 263 27.47 2.76 -2.17
C ILE A 263 26.68 2.35 -3.42
N LYS A 264 25.49 1.80 -3.20
CA LYS A 264 24.58 1.33 -4.24
C LYS A 264 23.36 2.22 -4.30
N ILE A 265 23.06 2.77 -5.48
CA ILE A 265 21.83 3.52 -5.74
C ILE A 265 20.76 2.53 -6.18
N ALA A 266 19.73 2.37 -5.36
CA ALA A 266 18.70 1.36 -5.57
C ALA A 266 17.41 1.96 -6.11
N ASP A 267 16.87 1.37 -7.17
CA ASP A 267 15.59 1.74 -7.76
C ASP A 267 14.52 0.66 -7.50
N PHE A 268 13.24 1.05 -7.64
CA PHE A 268 12.11 0.18 -7.33
C PHE A 268 11.87 -0.93 -8.38
N THR A 269 12.57 -0.92 -9.52
CA THR A 269 12.42 -1.94 -10.56
C THR A 269 13.34 -3.14 -10.32
N HIS A 270 14.49 -2.89 -9.69
CA HIS A 270 15.51 -3.91 -9.42
C HIS A 270 15.55 -4.32 -7.94
N TYR A 271 15.05 -3.47 -7.03
CA TYR A 271 15.09 -3.71 -5.59
C TYR A 271 13.69 -3.76 -4.98
N ASP A 272 13.41 -4.80 -4.23
CA ASP A 272 12.22 -4.87 -3.39
C ASP A 272 12.55 -4.28 -2.01
N VAL A 273 11.88 -3.18 -1.66
CA VAL A 273 12.08 -2.49 -0.38
C VAL A 273 11.89 -3.41 0.83
N GLN A 274 11.03 -4.40 0.73
CA GLN A 274 10.81 -5.35 1.81
C GLN A 274 12.03 -6.25 2.03
N GLN A 275 12.68 -6.66 0.94
CA GLN A 275 13.92 -7.43 1.03
C GLN A 275 15.11 -6.59 1.52
N LEU A 276 15.06 -5.27 1.31
CA LEU A 276 16.06 -4.35 1.85
C LEU A 276 15.89 -4.10 3.35
N LEU A 277 14.65 -4.17 3.85
CA LEU A 277 14.32 -3.99 5.26
C LEU A 277 14.48 -5.28 6.09
N MET A 278 14.61 -6.39 5.41
CA MET A 278 14.82 -7.73 5.97
C MET A 278 16.27 -8.16 5.81
#